data_f7d8eaff70e7c5c8e9081846ca709305
#
_entry.id   f7d8eaff70e7c5c8e9081846ca709305
#
_cell.length_a   1.000
_cell.length_b   1.000
_cell.length_c   1.000
_cell.angle_alpha   90.00
_cell.angle_beta   90.00
_cell.angle_gamma   90.00
#
_symmetry.space_group_name_H-M   'P 1'
#
loop_
_entity.id
_entity.type
_entity.pdbx_description
1 polymer ?
#
loop_
_entity_poly.entity_id
_entity_poly.type
_entity_poly.pdbx_seq_one_letter_code
_entity_poly.pdbx_strand_id
1 'polypeptide(L)'
;MFGVDCIMKVAITFIGTNKYLDFLPRYYENIKEYFLPNTEKIFLVFTDGDGDFPDDVKVFKQEHLEWPYITLERFRIINKAREEIKDCDYLVFIDADALVVDTITEEEFFTDKPLYGVHHPCHFLGMNPHDKLPGAFETNESSLAALDLEKYQPQVYYQG
;
A
#
# COMPACT_ATOMS: atom_id res chain seq x y z
N MET A 1 12.10 -12.18 33.10
CA MET A 1 12.42 -13.19 32.08
C MET A 1 12.09 -12.50 30.76
N PHE A 2 13.09 -11.86 30.16
CA PHE A 2 12.91 -11.03 29.00
C PHE A 2 12.78 -11.96 27.80
N GLY A 3 11.63 -11.86 27.14
CA GLY A 3 11.35 -12.60 25.94
C GLY A 3 12.35 -12.25 24.83
N VAL A 4 12.66 -13.21 24.00
CA VAL A 4 13.38 -13.05 22.75
C VAL A 4 12.72 -11.88 22.02
N ASP A 5 13.47 -10.81 21.75
CA ASP A 5 13.02 -9.73 20.87
C ASP A 5 12.64 -10.36 19.54
N CYS A 6 11.36 -10.58 19.33
CA CYS A 6 10.86 -11.08 18.06
C CYS A 6 11.04 -9.94 17.07
N ILE A 7 12.05 -10.04 16.22
CA ILE A 7 12.27 -9.05 15.16
C ILE A 7 11.07 -9.13 14.23
N MET A 8 10.27 -8.07 14.23
CA MET A 8 9.11 -7.96 13.33
C MET A 8 9.58 -7.93 11.89
N LYS A 9 8.88 -8.64 11.05
CA LYS A 9 9.16 -8.72 9.62
C LYS A 9 8.00 -8.15 8.80
N VAL A 10 8.33 -7.24 7.90
CA VAL A 10 7.34 -6.50 7.11
C VAL A 10 7.55 -6.73 5.62
N ALA A 11 6.49 -7.14 4.93
CA ALA A 11 6.45 -7.19 3.48
C ALA A 11 6.00 -5.82 2.93
N ILE A 12 6.84 -5.18 2.15
CA ILE A 12 6.54 -3.93 1.45
C ILE A 12 6.23 -4.26 0.00
N THR A 13 5.09 -3.81 -0.52
CA THR A 13 4.70 -4.07 -1.89
C THR A 13 4.85 -2.84 -2.78
N PHE A 14 5.41 -3.05 -3.96
CA PHE A 14 5.49 -2.08 -5.03
C PHE A 14 4.86 -2.66 -6.30
N ILE A 15 3.83 -2.01 -6.81
CA ILE A 15 3.21 -2.37 -8.09
C ILE A 15 3.54 -1.27 -9.08
N GLY A 16 4.52 -1.52 -9.95
CA GLY A 16 4.99 -0.55 -10.93
C GLY A 16 5.27 -1.19 -12.27
N THR A 17 4.39 -0.95 -13.23
CA THR A 17 4.53 -1.41 -14.61
C THR A 17 4.76 -0.23 -15.55
N ASN A 18 5.37 -0.49 -16.73
CA ASN A 18 5.68 0.53 -17.71
C ASN A 18 6.53 1.64 -17.03
N LYS A 19 6.19 2.91 -17.26
CA LYS A 19 6.91 4.08 -16.70
C LYS A 19 6.92 4.14 -15.15
N TYR A 20 6.01 3.47 -14.48
CA TYR A 20 5.97 3.45 -13.01
C TYR A 20 7.12 2.66 -12.39
N LEU A 21 7.78 1.79 -13.16
CA LEU A 21 9.00 1.12 -12.71
C LEU A 21 10.13 2.12 -12.42
N ASP A 22 10.17 3.25 -13.11
CA ASP A 22 11.19 4.30 -12.92
C ASP A 22 11.16 4.92 -11.52
N PHE A 23 10.07 4.79 -10.79
CA PHE A 23 9.97 5.26 -9.40
C PHE A 23 10.64 4.31 -8.40
N LEU A 24 10.85 3.04 -8.76
CA LEU A 24 11.33 2.02 -7.82
C LEU A 24 12.65 2.39 -7.12
N PRO A 25 13.70 2.88 -7.76
CA PRO A 25 14.95 3.19 -7.06
C PRO A 25 14.75 4.21 -5.94
N ARG A 26 14.00 5.29 -6.21
CA ARG A 26 13.71 6.32 -5.22
C ARG A 26 12.77 5.83 -4.12
N TYR A 27 11.75 5.08 -4.49
CA TYR A 27 10.81 4.44 -3.55
C TYR A 27 11.55 3.52 -2.59
N TYR A 28 12.40 2.62 -3.10
CA TYR A 28 13.15 1.66 -2.31
C TYR A 28 14.05 2.33 -1.28
N GLU A 29 14.89 3.29 -1.69
CA GLU A 29 15.76 4.03 -0.78
C GLU A 29 14.96 4.80 0.26
N ASN A 30 13.89 5.46 -0.14
CA ASN A 30 13.02 6.21 0.75
C ASN A 30 12.37 5.33 1.83
N ILE A 31 11.82 4.18 1.45
CA ILE A 31 11.21 3.25 2.40
C ILE A 31 12.26 2.67 3.36
N LYS A 32 13.47 2.40 2.89
CA LYS A 32 14.55 1.91 3.77
C LYS A 32 14.97 2.94 4.79
N GLU A 33 15.01 4.20 4.41
CA GLU A 33 15.48 5.30 5.26
C GLU A 33 14.41 5.76 6.26
N TYR A 34 13.16 5.92 5.82
CA TYR A 34 12.15 6.63 6.60
C TYR A 34 11.03 5.73 7.15
N PHE A 35 10.81 4.55 6.60
CA PHE A 35 9.70 3.69 7.02
C PHE A 35 10.18 2.53 7.87
N LEU A 36 9.88 2.55 9.17
CA LEU A 36 10.26 1.50 10.14
C LEU A 36 11.76 1.16 10.08
N PRO A 37 12.67 2.11 10.34
CA PRO A 37 14.09 1.98 10.03
C PRO A 37 14.77 0.79 10.74
N ASN A 38 14.25 0.31 11.88
CA ASN A 38 14.82 -0.78 12.65
C ASN A 38 14.12 -2.13 12.42
N THR A 39 13.19 -2.20 11.45
CA THR A 39 12.40 -3.41 11.17
C THR A 39 12.95 -4.15 9.94
N GLU A 40 12.98 -5.49 10.00
CA GLU A 40 13.30 -6.32 8.85
C GLU A 40 12.25 -6.15 7.75
N LYS A 41 12.67 -5.80 6.54
CA LYS A 41 11.79 -5.61 5.38
C LYS A 41 12.15 -6.55 4.25
N ILE A 42 11.14 -7.09 3.59
CA ILE A 42 11.26 -7.66 2.26
C ILE A 42 10.49 -6.81 1.27
N PHE A 43 11.07 -6.58 0.11
CA PHE A 43 10.42 -5.82 -0.95
C PHE A 43 9.86 -6.77 -2.00
N LEU A 44 8.55 -6.65 -2.25
CA LEU A 44 7.81 -7.44 -3.23
C LEU A 44 7.44 -6.53 -4.41
N VAL A 45 8.16 -6.68 -5.51
CA VAL A 45 8.04 -5.83 -6.69
C VAL A 45 7.27 -6.56 -7.78
N PHE A 46 6.17 -5.97 -8.23
CA PHE A 46 5.33 -6.49 -9.31
C PHE A 46 5.48 -5.60 -10.53
N THR A 47 6.13 -6.11 -11.58
CA THR A 47 6.50 -5.32 -12.76
C THR A 47 6.51 -6.13 -14.05
N ASP A 48 6.34 -5.46 -15.18
CA ASP A 48 6.54 -5.99 -16.52
C ASP A 48 7.98 -5.82 -17.02
N GLY A 49 8.76 -4.96 -16.33
CA GLY A 49 10.14 -4.67 -16.70
C GLY A 49 11.13 -5.73 -16.22
N ASP A 50 12.29 -5.71 -16.87
CA ASP A 50 13.47 -6.47 -16.50
C ASP A 50 14.55 -5.47 -16.04
N GLY A 51 15.35 -5.82 -15.03
CA GLY A 51 16.40 -4.93 -14.50
C GLY A 51 17.21 -5.60 -13.41
N ASP A 52 18.26 -4.91 -12.99
CA ASP A 52 19.05 -5.29 -11.82
C ASP A 52 18.33 -4.78 -10.56
N PHE A 53 17.81 -5.70 -9.79
CA PHE A 53 17.15 -5.39 -8.53
C PHE A 53 18.07 -5.73 -7.35
N PRO A 54 17.99 -5.00 -6.23
CA PRO A 54 18.70 -5.36 -5.00
C PRO A 54 18.40 -6.79 -4.53
N ASP A 55 19.34 -7.43 -3.82
CA ASP A 55 19.24 -8.83 -3.38
C ASP A 55 18.06 -9.08 -2.41
N ASP A 56 17.62 -8.05 -1.69
CA ASP A 56 16.47 -8.09 -0.76
C ASP A 56 15.12 -7.81 -1.45
N VAL A 57 15.12 -7.64 -2.78
CA VAL A 57 13.92 -7.46 -3.59
C VAL A 57 13.51 -8.79 -4.23
N LYS A 58 12.24 -9.15 -4.07
CA LYS A 58 11.61 -10.27 -4.78
C LYS A 58 10.75 -9.73 -5.91
N VAL A 59 11.06 -10.16 -7.13
CA VAL A 59 10.38 -9.66 -8.34
C VAL A 59 9.35 -10.69 -8.83
N PHE A 60 8.16 -10.20 -9.11
CA PHE A 60 7.04 -10.98 -9.65
C PHE A 60 6.61 -10.38 -10.99
N LYS A 61 6.53 -11.21 -12.00
CA LYS A 61 6.07 -10.76 -13.31
C LYS A 61 4.61 -10.29 -13.22
N GLN A 62 4.38 -9.05 -13.64
CA GLN A 62 3.07 -8.43 -13.73
C GLN A 62 2.97 -7.69 -15.06
N GLU A 63 2.09 -8.15 -15.94
CA GLU A 63 1.78 -7.44 -17.18
C GLU A 63 1.12 -6.09 -16.86
N HIS A 64 1.38 -5.10 -17.72
CA HIS A 64 0.75 -3.80 -17.58
C HIS A 64 -0.77 -3.92 -17.71
N LEU A 65 -1.47 -3.34 -16.77
CA LEU A 65 -2.92 -3.15 -16.81
C LEU A 65 -3.21 -1.65 -16.83
N GLU A 66 -4.09 -1.24 -17.74
CA GLU A 66 -4.54 0.14 -17.78
C GLU A 66 -5.37 0.49 -16.55
N TRP A 67 -5.35 1.77 -16.18
CA TRP A 67 -6.25 2.28 -15.15
C TRP A 67 -7.71 2.14 -15.61
N PRO A 68 -8.66 1.70 -14.77
CA PRO A 68 -8.51 1.45 -13.31
C PRO A 68 -8.12 0.00 -12.94
N TYR A 69 -7.91 -0.87 -13.91
CA TYR A 69 -7.72 -2.31 -13.66
C TYR A 69 -6.50 -2.61 -12.79
N ILE A 70 -5.39 -1.88 -12.93
CA ILE A 70 -4.22 -2.07 -12.09
C ILE A 70 -4.53 -1.86 -10.60
N THR A 71 -5.43 -0.93 -10.29
CA THR A 71 -5.89 -0.66 -8.92
C THR A 71 -6.90 -1.69 -8.46
N LEU A 72 -7.87 -2.06 -9.29
CA LEU A 72 -8.92 -3.03 -8.93
C LEU A 72 -8.36 -4.44 -8.71
N GLU A 73 -7.32 -4.82 -9.45
CA GLU A 73 -6.66 -6.13 -9.36
C GLU A 73 -5.54 -6.17 -8.27
N ARG A 74 -5.32 -5.10 -7.53
CA ARG A 74 -4.23 -4.94 -6.56
C ARG A 74 -4.03 -6.15 -5.66
N PHE A 75 -5.07 -6.59 -4.99
CA PHE A 75 -4.98 -7.72 -4.06
C PHE A 75 -4.72 -9.05 -4.77
N ARG A 76 -5.20 -9.22 -6.00
CA ARG A 76 -4.89 -10.37 -6.82
C ARG A 76 -3.43 -10.38 -7.26
N ILE A 77 -2.90 -9.22 -7.60
CA ILE A 77 -1.48 -9.04 -7.94
C ILE A 77 -0.62 -9.38 -6.73
N ILE A 78 -0.90 -8.80 -5.57
CA ILE A 78 -0.16 -9.06 -4.33
C ILE A 78 -0.21 -10.53 -3.92
N ASN A 79 -1.33 -11.21 -4.14
CA ASN A 79 -1.47 -12.63 -3.80
C ASN A 79 -0.52 -13.57 -4.60
N LYS A 80 0.12 -13.09 -5.68
CA LYS A 80 1.18 -13.85 -6.35
C LYS A 80 2.37 -14.13 -5.43
N ALA A 81 2.61 -13.23 -4.46
CA ALA A 81 3.70 -13.34 -3.48
C ALA A 81 3.25 -13.95 -2.13
N ARG A 82 2.13 -14.68 -2.09
CA ARG A 82 1.57 -15.21 -0.83
C ARG A 82 2.55 -16.09 -0.04
N GLU A 83 3.45 -16.80 -0.73
CA GLU A 83 4.41 -17.68 -0.06
C GLU A 83 5.51 -16.88 0.68
N GLU A 84 5.87 -15.72 0.17
CA GLU A 84 6.78 -14.78 0.82
C GLU A 84 6.10 -14.00 1.96
N ILE A 85 4.82 -13.66 1.76
CA ILE A 85 4.04 -12.86 2.72
C ILE A 85 3.70 -13.66 3.98
N LYS A 86 3.48 -14.98 3.87
CA LYS A 86 3.04 -15.82 5.00
C LYS A 86 4.00 -15.84 6.19
N ASP A 87 5.28 -15.55 5.94
CA ASP A 87 6.34 -15.52 6.95
C ASP A 87 6.61 -14.09 7.46
N CYS A 88 5.75 -13.13 7.10
CA CYS A 88 5.80 -11.75 7.55
C CYS A 88 4.70 -11.45 8.55
N ASP A 89 4.98 -10.57 9.51
CA ASP A 89 4.00 -10.13 10.53
C ASP A 89 3.04 -9.10 9.95
N TYR A 90 3.51 -8.29 9.00
CA TYR A 90 2.71 -7.26 8.34
C TYR A 90 2.94 -7.25 6.83
N LEU A 91 1.87 -6.92 6.13
CA LEU A 91 1.88 -6.59 4.70
C LEU A 91 1.50 -5.12 4.54
N VAL A 92 2.37 -4.36 3.90
CA VAL A 92 2.18 -2.93 3.68
C VAL A 92 2.10 -2.64 2.19
N PHE A 93 1.06 -1.94 1.80
CA PHE A 93 0.92 -1.38 0.46
C PHE A 93 1.09 0.14 0.52
N ILE A 94 1.99 0.66 -0.28
CA ILE A 94 2.22 2.08 -0.52
C ILE A 94 2.23 2.28 -2.04
N ASP A 95 1.51 3.29 -2.53
CA ASP A 95 1.46 3.57 -3.97
C ASP A 95 2.86 3.84 -4.53
N ALA A 96 3.12 3.41 -5.76
CA ALA A 96 4.44 3.45 -6.38
C ALA A 96 5.02 4.87 -6.52
N ASP A 97 4.17 5.88 -6.58
CA ASP A 97 4.51 7.31 -6.71
C ASP A 97 4.43 8.06 -5.37
N ALA A 98 4.22 7.35 -4.26
CA ALA A 98 4.22 7.93 -2.91
C ALA A 98 5.62 7.87 -2.28
N LEU A 99 5.91 8.84 -1.41
CA LEU A 99 7.12 8.90 -0.60
C LEU A 99 6.78 9.20 0.85
N VAL A 100 7.49 8.56 1.75
CA VAL A 100 7.48 8.89 3.18
C VAL A 100 8.30 10.16 3.38
N VAL A 101 7.71 11.20 3.94
CA VAL A 101 8.33 12.54 4.05
C VAL A 101 8.96 12.81 5.41
N ASP A 102 8.68 11.95 6.39
CA ASP A 102 9.27 11.98 7.72
C ASP A 102 9.37 10.55 8.25
N THR A 103 10.22 10.32 9.25
CA THR A 103 10.40 8.98 9.80
C THR A 103 9.12 8.47 10.45
N ILE A 104 8.66 7.30 10.01
CA ILE A 104 7.59 6.55 10.65
C ILE A 104 8.23 5.44 11.50
N THR A 105 8.09 5.57 12.80
CA THR A 105 8.67 4.61 13.76
C THR A 105 7.80 3.39 13.98
N GLU A 106 8.39 2.35 14.57
CA GLU A 106 7.72 1.12 14.94
C GLU A 106 6.59 1.37 15.95
N GLU A 107 6.80 2.29 16.90
CA GLU A 107 5.80 2.66 17.92
C GLU A 107 4.57 3.35 17.31
N GLU A 108 4.78 4.13 16.27
CA GLU A 108 3.70 4.84 15.56
C GLU A 108 2.92 3.92 14.63
N PHE A 109 3.62 2.93 14.05
CA PHE A 109 3.04 2.11 12.99
C PHE A 109 2.37 0.85 13.51
N PHE A 110 3.04 0.08 14.39
CA PHE A 110 2.50 -1.20 14.83
C PHE A 110 1.31 -1.04 15.76
N THR A 111 0.24 -1.76 15.49
CA THR A 111 -1.00 -1.75 16.25
C THR A 111 -1.52 -3.17 16.44
N ASP A 112 -2.43 -3.33 17.38
CA ASP A 112 -3.16 -4.58 17.63
C ASP A 112 -4.29 -4.86 16.62
N LYS A 113 -4.48 -3.98 15.64
CA LYS A 113 -5.55 -4.12 14.65
C LYS A 113 -5.11 -4.98 13.47
N PRO A 114 -5.99 -5.85 12.96
CA PRO A 114 -5.68 -6.71 11.83
C PRO A 114 -5.63 -5.96 10.49
N LEU A 115 -6.23 -4.77 10.42
CA LEU A 115 -6.25 -3.92 9.24
C LEU A 115 -6.31 -2.46 9.67
N TYR A 116 -5.50 -1.62 9.04
CA TYR A 116 -5.55 -0.17 9.19
C TYR A 116 -5.04 0.52 7.93
N GLY A 117 -5.39 1.78 7.78
CA GLY A 117 -5.05 2.58 6.62
C GLY A 117 -4.82 4.03 6.99
N VAL A 118 -4.29 4.79 6.05
CA VAL A 118 -4.07 6.23 6.21
C VAL A 118 -5.38 6.95 5.95
N HIS A 119 -5.72 7.91 6.81
CA HIS A 119 -6.86 8.80 6.58
C HIS A 119 -6.69 9.56 5.28
N HIS A 120 -7.75 9.65 4.50
CA HIS A 120 -7.72 10.42 3.27
C HIS A 120 -7.46 11.91 3.57
N PRO A 121 -6.53 12.59 2.87
CA PRO A 121 -6.13 13.98 3.18
C PRO A 121 -7.29 14.97 3.20
N CYS A 122 -8.33 14.76 2.43
CA CYS A 122 -9.52 15.61 2.39
C CYS A 122 -10.20 15.77 3.74
N HIS A 123 -10.09 14.77 4.63
CA HIS A 123 -10.65 14.85 5.98
C HIS A 123 -9.83 15.74 6.92
N PHE A 124 -8.51 15.75 6.77
CA PHE A 124 -7.64 16.63 7.56
C PHE A 124 -7.78 18.10 7.16
N LEU A 125 -8.08 18.34 5.88
CA LEU A 125 -8.23 19.68 5.33
C LEU A 125 -9.63 20.28 5.54
N GLY A 126 -10.51 19.59 6.28
CA GLY A 126 -11.89 20.05 6.51
C GLY A 126 -12.77 20.00 5.25
N MET A 127 -12.33 19.34 4.21
CA MET A 127 -13.15 19.11 3.03
C MET A 127 -14.23 18.10 3.37
N ASN A 128 -15.49 18.44 3.09
CA ASN A 128 -16.57 17.48 3.21
C ASN A 128 -16.47 16.49 2.04
N PRO A 129 -16.28 15.19 2.29
CA PRO A 129 -16.20 14.20 1.20
C PRO A 129 -17.49 14.09 0.39
N HIS A 130 -18.61 14.60 0.91
CA HIS A 130 -19.88 14.72 0.18
C HIS A 130 -19.89 15.93 -0.77
N ASP A 131 -18.96 16.89 -0.63
CA ASP A 131 -18.84 18.04 -1.51
C ASP A 131 -18.02 17.67 -2.76
N LYS A 132 -18.60 16.81 -3.60
CA LYS A 132 -18.23 16.58 -5.01
C LYS A 132 -16.73 16.44 -5.31
N LEU A 133 -15.99 15.69 -4.50
CA LEU A 133 -14.68 15.23 -4.95
C LEU A 133 -14.90 14.10 -5.97
N PRO A 134 -14.55 14.32 -7.25
CA PRO A 134 -14.61 13.24 -8.23
C PRO A 134 -13.73 12.08 -7.74
N GLY A 135 -14.32 10.89 -7.56
CA GLY A 135 -13.60 9.70 -7.18
C GLY A 135 -13.51 9.39 -5.69
N ALA A 136 -14.17 10.17 -4.80
CA ALA A 136 -14.20 9.83 -3.36
C ALA A 136 -15.01 8.54 -3.08
N PHE A 137 -16.00 8.24 -3.91
CA PHE A 137 -16.86 7.06 -3.80
C PHE A 137 -17.19 6.48 -5.15
N GLU A 138 -17.46 5.19 -5.18
CA GLU A 138 -18.05 4.56 -6.35
C GLU A 138 -19.49 5.09 -6.53
N THR A 139 -19.70 5.80 -7.62
CA THR A 139 -21.00 6.42 -7.96
C THR A 139 -21.76 5.66 -9.06
N ASN A 140 -21.16 4.61 -9.62
CA ASN A 140 -21.85 3.77 -10.61
C ASN A 140 -22.84 2.86 -9.89
N GLU A 141 -24.12 3.14 -10.01
CA GLU A 141 -25.21 2.40 -9.35
C GLU A 141 -25.23 0.91 -9.70
N SER A 142 -24.62 0.50 -10.80
CA SER A 142 -24.49 -0.92 -11.18
C SER A 142 -23.32 -1.64 -10.50
N SER A 143 -22.44 -0.91 -9.80
CA SER A 143 -21.32 -1.47 -9.06
C SER A 143 -21.78 -2.01 -7.71
N LEU A 144 -21.31 -3.21 -7.34
CA LEU A 144 -21.54 -3.76 -6.00
C LEU A 144 -20.81 -2.95 -4.89
N ALA A 145 -19.88 -2.09 -5.26
CA ALA A 145 -19.18 -1.19 -4.34
C ALA A 145 -19.87 0.17 -4.19
N ALA A 146 -20.95 0.44 -4.95
CA ALA A 146 -21.70 1.68 -4.83
C ALA A 146 -22.32 1.80 -3.43
N LEU A 147 -22.10 2.94 -2.78
CA LEU A 147 -22.70 3.25 -1.50
C LEU A 147 -24.04 3.97 -1.69
N ASP A 148 -25.06 3.50 -1.02
CA ASP A 148 -26.30 4.25 -0.83
C ASP A 148 -26.05 5.35 0.22
N LEU A 149 -25.66 6.52 -0.25
CA LEU A 149 -25.30 7.67 0.61
C LEU A 149 -26.52 8.26 1.35
N GLU A 150 -27.74 8.00 0.92
CA GLU A 150 -28.94 8.38 1.66
C GLU A 150 -29.14 7.52 2.92
N LYS A 151 -28.78 6.26 2.80
CA LYS A 151 -28.92 5.27 3.87
C LYS A 151 -27.67 5.15 4.72
N TYR A 152 -26.50 5.32 4.13
CA TYR A 152 -25.22 5.12 4.77
C TYR A 152 -24.35 6.38 4.66
N GLN A 153 -24.02 6.99 5.79
CA GLN A 153 -23.17 8.17 5.88
C GLN A 153 -21.85 7.79 6.57
N PRO A 154 -20.80 7.45 5.81
CA PRO A 154 -19.50 7.11 6.40
C PRO A 154 -18.95 8.30 7.18
N GLN A 155 -18.39 8.04 8.37
CA GLN A 155 -17.79 9.05 9.23
C GLN A 155 -16.28 9.14 9.05
N VAL A 156 -15.67 8.08 8.55
CA VAL A 156 -14.23 7.96 8.35
C VAL A 156 -13.96 7.34 6.98
N TYR A 157 -12.99 7.90 6.29
CA TYR A 157 -12.58 7.48 4.97
C TYR A 157 -11.07 7.18 4.97
N TYR A 158 -10.70 6.05 4.43
CA TYR A 158 -9.32 5.65 4.27
C TYR A 158 -8.94 5.68 2.79
N GLN A 159 -7.72 6.08 2.52
CA GLN A 159 -7.15 5.96 1.19
C GLN A 159 -6.81 4.48 0.94
N GLY A 160 -7.28 3.94 -0.16
CA GLY A 160 -7.05 2.55 -0.57
C GLY A 160 -6.41 2.44 -1.94
#